data_d6cf5617d5043683f15ca5c55e462d60
#
_entry.id   d6cf5617d5043683f15ca5c55e462d60
#
_cell.length_a   1.000
_cell.length_b   1.000
_cell.length_c   1.000
_cell.angle_alpha   90.00
_cell.angle_beta   90.00
_cell.angle_gamma   90.00
#
_symmetry.space_group_name_H-M   'P 1'
#
loop_
_entity.id
_entity.type
_entity.pdbx_description
1 polymer ?
#
loop_
_entity_poly.entity_id
_entity_poly.type
_entity_poly.pdbx_seq_one_letter_code
_entity_poly.pdbx_strand_id
1 'polypeptide(L)'
;IENMLKGTFMSGKTASSDGKTYVDAFIEAANTYHISPYVLISRVIQEVGASGSTIVSGTVAGYEGYYNFYNIGATAAGGDKNQTIINGLIYAKNQGWNSPYKAVVGGASFLSNNYVNVGQKTEYLQKWDLIGPSYADHQYMQNIQAPYSQSYKTYNGYNSTNLLNSSFAFYIPIFNNMPDKVVFPNTGNPNNYLSSLTVNKTRLFSSPTNDTNFSIEVESDVSSVTVDAT
;
A
#
# COMPACT_ATOMS: atom_id res chain seq x y z
N ILE A 1 5.54 -19.69 -8.05
CA ILE A 1 4.72 -19.32 -6.87
C ILE A 1 5.33 -19.90 -5.61
N GLU A 2 5.64 -21.20 -5.54
CA GLU A 2 6.25 -21.84 -4.37
C GLU A 2 7.48 -21.09 -3.84
N ASN A 3 8.40 -20.72 -4.74
CA ASN A 3 9.59 -19.95 -4.37
C ASN A 3 9.28 -18.60 -3.73
N MET A 4 8.22 -17.94 -4.16
CA MET A 4 7.80 -16.67 -3.57
C MET A 4 7.14 -16.84 -2.20
N LEU A 5 6.49 -17.98 -1.96
CA LEU A 5 5.92 -18.31 -0.65
C LEU A 5 6.96 -18.81 0.35
N LYS A 6 8.15 -19.21 -0.12
CA LYS A 6 9.22 -19.73 0.73
C LYS A 6 9.61 -18.71 1.81
N GLY A 7 9.69 -19.19 3.05
CA GLY A 7 9.97 -18.32 4.22
C GLY A 7 8.77 -17.52 4.73
N THR A 8 7.58 -17.70 4.14
CA THR A 8 6.35 -17.12 4.68
C THR A 8 5.56 -18.18 5.47
N PHE A 9 4.58 -17.68 6.24
CA PHE A 9 3.66 -18.55 6.99
C PHE A 9 2.80 -19.46 6.10
N MET A 10 2.74 -19.22 4.80
CA MET A 10 1.98 -19.97 3.80
C MET A 10 2.79 -21.11 3.16
N SER A 11 4.11 -21.11 3.34
CA SER A 11 5.03 -22.04 2.65
C SER A 11 4.72 -23.49 2.97
N GLY A 12 4.46 -24.31 1.94
CA GLY A 12 4.21 -25.76 2.06
C GLY A 12 2.96 -26.14 2.83
N LYS A 13 2.04 -25.21 3.09
CA LYS A 13 0.84 -25.47 3.89
C LYS A 13 -0.41 -25.61 3.03
N THR A 14 -1.37 -26.35 3.57
CA THR A 14 -2.74 -26.40 3.05
C THR A 14 -3.51 -25.14 3.43
N ALA A 15 -4.39 -24.71 2.53
CA ALA A 15 -5.25 -23.55 2.69
C ALA A 15 -6.74 -23.91 2.89
N SER A 16 -7.06 -25.20 2.79
CA SER A 16 -8.43 -25.71 2.97
C SER A 16 -8.44 -27.13 3.52
N SER A 17 -9.58 -27.56 4.04
CA SER A 17 -9.77 -28.89 4.63
C SER A 17 -9.74 -30.04 3.62
N ASP A 18 -9.98 -29.76 2.33
CA ASP A 18 -9.89 -30.72 1.22
C ASP A 18 -8.46 -30.88 0.66
N GLY A 19 -7.46 -30.28 1.33
CA GLY A 19 -6.05 -30.43 1.02
C GLY A 19 -5.50 -29.46 -0.03
N LYS A 20 -6.30 -28.52 -0.56
CA LYS A 20 -5.79 -27.48 -1.45
C LYS A 20 -4.79 -26.59 -0.72
N THR A 21 -3.71 -26.26 -1.41
CA THR A 21 -2.60 -25.46 -0.87
C THR A 21 -2.80 -23.97 -1.07
N TYR A 22 -1.94 -23.14 -0.46
CA TYR A 22 -1.88 -21.72 -0.79
C TYR A 22 -1.45 -21.47 -2.26
N VAL A 23 -0.61 -22.35 -2.83
CA VAL A 23 -0.24 -22.31 -4.24
C VAL A 23 -1.49 -22.43 -5.11
N ASP A 24 -2.33 -23.41 -4.82
CA ASP A 24 -3.59 -23.63 -5.55
C ASP A 24 -4.53 -22.41 -5.44
N ALA A 25 -4.63 -21.81 -4.24
CA ALA A 25 -5.45 -20.63 -4.01
C ALA A 25 -4.99 -19.43 -4.87
N PHE A 26 -3.68 -19.16 -4.91
CA PHE A 26 -3.14 -18.06 -5.71
C PHE A 26 -3.22 -18.32 -7.22
N ILE A 27 -3.07 -19.58 -7.66
CA ILE A 27 -3.25 -19.96 -9.07
C ILE A 27 -4.72 -19.77 -9.48
N GLU A 28 -5.68 -20.26 -8.69
CA GLU A 28 -7.10 -20.08 -8.97
C GLU A 28 -7.47 -18.59 -9.00
N ALA A 29 -7.02 -17.81 -7.99
CA ALA A 29 -7.25 -16.39 -7.92
C ALA A 29 -6.70 -15.65 -9.15
N ALA A 30 -5.47 -15.97 -9.54
CA ALA A 30 -4.82 -15.35 -10.70
C ALA A 30 -5.55 -15.65 -12.01
N ASN A 31 -5.93 -16.90 -12.22
CA ASN A 31 -6.61 -17.33 -13.44
C ASN A 31 -8.04 -16.76 -13.52
N THR A 32 -8.75 -16.73 -12.41
CA THR A 32 -10.15 -16.29 -12.35
C THR A 32 -10.27 -14.76 -12.49
N TYR A 33 -9.37 -14.03 -11.84
CA TYR A 33 -9.48 -12.57 -11.72
C TYR A 33 -8.45 -11.82 -12.56
N HIS A 34 -7.62 -12.52 -13.33
CA HIS A 34 -6.61 -11.95 -14.22
C HIS A 34 -5.63 -10.98 -13.54
N ILE A 35 -5.25 -11.31 -12.31
CA ILE A 35 -4.24 -10.58 -11.53
C ILE A 35 -3.02 -11.49 -11.40
N SER A 36 -1.82 -10.95 -11.64
CA SER A 36 -0.59 -11.72 -11.45
C SER A 36 -0.53 -12.34 -10.05
N PRO A 37 -0.26 -13.64 -9.91
CA PRO A 37 -0.14 -14.29 -8.61
C PRO A 37 0.99 -13.68 -7.77
N TYR A 38 2.03 -13.15 -8.41
CA TYR A 38 3.13 -12.45 -7.73
C TYR A 38 2.64 -11.14 -7.07
N VAL A 39 1.76 -10.41 -7.76
CA VAL A 39 1.12 -9.20 -7.20
C VAL A 39 0.22 -9.56 -6.02
N LEU A 40 -0.59 -10.63 -6.13
CA LEU A 40 -1.46 -11.08 -5.04
C LEU A 40 -0.67 -11.50 -3.80
N ILE A 41 0.40 -12.29 -3.98
CA ILE A 41 1.27 -12.73 -2.87
C ILE A 41 1.97 -11.51 -2.24
N SER A 42 2.51 -10.60 -3.06
CA SER A 42 3.15 -9.37 -2.58
C SER A 42 2.19 -8.52 -1.74
N ARG A 43 0.93 -8.40 -2.17
CA ARG A 43 -0.12 -7.72 -1.44
C ARG A 43 -0.37 -8.40 -0.08
N VAL A 44 -0.56 -9.70 -0.06
CA VAL A 44 -0.76 -10.43 1.19
C VAL A 44 0.42 -10.22 2.15
N ILE A 45 1.66 -10.35 1.67
CA ILE A 45 2.85 -10.10 2.50
C ILE A 45 2.92 -8.63 2.97
N GLN A 46 2.49 -7.69 2.15
CA GLN A 46 2.42 -6.27 2.53
C GLN A 46 1.41 -6.02 3.64
N GLU A 47 0.23 -6.65 3.55
CA GLU A 47 -0.89 -6.42 4.46
C GLU A 47 -0.75 -7.16 5.80
N VAL A 48 -0.30 -8.40 5.78
CA VAL A 48 -0.29 -9.26 6.98
C VAL A 48 1.10 -9.73 7.39
N GLY A 49 2.15 -9.35 6.68
CA GLY A 49 3.54 -9.72 6.94
C GLY A 49 3.89 -11.16 6.52
N ALA A 50 5.20 -11.42 6.37
CA ALA A 50 5.68 -12.75 6.00
C ALA A 50 5.42 -13.83 7.08
N SER A 51 5.36 -13.42 8.34
CA SER A 51 5.04 -14.32 9.46
C SER A 51 3.53 -14.53 9.67
N GLY A 52 2.70 -13.76 8.94
CA GLY A 52 1.26 -13.66 9.20
C GLY A 52 0.95 -12.75 10.40
N SER A 53 -0.30 -12.38 10.52
CA SER A 53 -0.80 -11.56 11.63
C SER A 53 -2.07 -12.18 12.22
N THR A 54 -2.57 -11.62 13.31
CA THR A 54 -3.75 -12.12 14.04
C THR A 54 -4.98 -12.29 13.14
N ILE A 55 -5.18 -11.39 12.16
CA ILE A 55 -6.36 -11.41 11.27
C ILE A 55 -6.37 -12.61 10.28
N VAL A 56 -5.24 -13.30 10.13
CA VAL A 56 -5.11 -14.51 9.30
C VAL A 56 -4.85 -15.78 10.14
N SER A 57 -4.96 -15.71 11.46
CA SER A 57 -4.70 -16.84 12.35
C SER A 57 -5.84 -17.87 12.37
N GLY A 58 -7.07 -17.42 12.14
CA GLY A 58 -8.28 -18.26 12.31
C GLY A 58 -8.61 -18.60 13.76
N THR A 59 -8.00 -17.92 14.74
CA THR A 59 -8.13 -18.25 16.18
C THR A 59 -8.67 -17.08 17.00
N VAL A 60 -9.12 -16.01 16.36
CA VAL A 60 -9.68 -14.85 17.06
C VAL A 60 -11.02 -15.19 17.67
N ALA A 61 -11.17 -14.97 18.98
CA ALA A 61 -12.37 -15.29 19.74
C ALA A 61 -13.65 -14.67 19.11
N GLY A 62 -14.65 -15.52 18.83
CA GLY A 62 -15.90 -15.15 18.14
C GLY A 62 -15.82 -15.09 16.62
N TYR A 63 -14.63 -15.27 16.07
CA TYR A 63 -14.35 -15.29 14.62
C TYR A 63 -13.45 -16.46 14.23
N GLU A 64 -13.49 -17.55 14.99
CA GLU A 64 -12.69 -18.74 14.71
C GLU A 64 -13.01 -19.30 13.31
N GLY A 65 -11.94 -19.65 12.59
CA GLY A 65 -12.05 -20.16 11.22
C GLY A 65 -12.34 -19.13 10.14
N TYR A 66 -12.35 -17.82 10.47
CA TYR A 66 -12.42 -16.75 9.49
C TYR A 66 -11.07 -16.08 9.30
N TYR A 67 -10.80 -15.61 8.05
CA TYR A 67 -9.49 -15.13 7.62
C TYR A 67 -9.64 -13.90 6.72
N ASN A 68 -8.72 -12.94 6.83
CA ASN A 68 -8.69 -11.78 5.95
C ASN A 68 -7.24 -11.46 5.55
N PHE A 69 -6.84 -11.89 4.37
CA PHE A 69 -5.46 -11.77 3.88
C PHE A 69 -5.12 -10.40 3.30
N TYR A 70 -6.12 -9.58 3.01
CA TYR A 70 -5.95 -8.29 2.31
C TYR A 70 -6.36 -7.09 3.18
N ASN A 71 -6.62 -7.29 4.46
CA ASN A 71 -7.10 -6.25 5.39
C ASN A 71 -8.35 -5.49 4.91
N ILE A 72 -9.16 -6.10 4.05
CA ILE A 72 -10.37 -5.48 3.51
C ILE A 72 -11.38 -5.25 4.64
N GLY A 73 -11.85 -3.99 4.78
CA GLY A 73 -12.74 -3.62 5.87
C GLY A 73 -12.08 -3.54 7.25
N ALA A 74 -10.77 -3.76 7.35
CA ALA A 74 -10.01 -3.69 8.59
C ALA A 74 -9.67 -2.23 8.96
N THR A 75 -10.67 -1.46 9.31
CA THR A 75 -10.54 -0.05 9.71
C THR A 75 -11.24 0.19 11.04
N ALA A 76 -10.70 1.10 11.87
CA ALA A 76 -11.32 1.52 13.10
C ALA A 76 -11.02 3.00 13.38
N ALA A 77 -11.97 3.69 14.00
CA ALA A 77 -11.77 5.05 14.47
C ALA A 77 -10.66 5.11 15.55
N GLY A 78 -9.85 6.16 15.51
CA GLY A 78 -8.77 6.35 16.47
C GLY A 78 -7.60 5.36 16.36
N GLY A 79 -7.58 4.50 15.33
CA GLY A 79 -6.49 3.54 15.10
C GLY A 79 -6.45 2.38 16.09
N ASP A 80 -7.58 2.04 16.74
CA ASP A 80 -7.68 0.88 17.63
C ASP A 80 -7.39 -0.41 16.84
N LYS A 81 -6.24 -1.03 17.12
CA LYS A 81 -5.76 -2.23 16.44
C LYS A 81 -6.67 -3.44 16.67
N ASN A 82 -7.22 -3.59 17.86
CA ASN A 82 -8.11 -4.72 18.17
C ASN A 82 -9.42 -4.57 17.40
N GLN A 83 -10.02 -3.39 17.42
CA GLN A 83 -11.24 -3.11 16.67
C GLN A 83 -11.00 -3.22 15.15
N THR A 84 -9.83 -2.81 14.65
CA THR A 84 -9.43 -2.99 13.25
C THR A 84 -9.46 -4.48 12.85
N ILE A 85 -8.88 -5.37 13.67
CA ILE A 85 -8.91 -6.81 13.43
C ILE A 85 -10.35 -7.33 13.44
N ILE A 86 -11.13 -6.96 14.44
CA ILE A 86 -12.54 -7.39 14.56
C ILE A 86 -13.36 -6.95 13.34
N ASN A 87 -13.25 -5.70 12.91
CA ASN A 87 -13.97 -5.18 11.75
C ASN A 87 -13.58 -5.94 10.47
N GLY A 88 -12.29 -6.21 10.26
CA GLY A 88 -11.82 -7.03 9.15
C GLY A 88 -12.34 -8.48 9.18
N LEU A 89 -12.50 -9.07 10.36
CA LEU A 89 -13.06 -10.42 10.52
C LEU A 89 -14.58 -10.44 10.40
N ILE A 90 -15.29 -9.39 10.82
CA ILE A 90 -16.72 -9.19 10.51
C ILE A 90 -16.91 -9.18 8.98
N TYR A 91 -16.07 -8.42 8.27
CA TYR A 91 -16.10 -8.40 6.81
C TYR A 91 -15.89 -9.81 6.24
N ALA A 92 -14.83 -10.50 6.66
CA ALA A 92 -14.51 -11.86 6.23
C ALA A 92 -15.66 -12.85 6.47
N LYS A 93 -16.30 -12.75 7.63
CA LYS A 93 -17.47 -13.58 7.98
C LYS A 93 -18.65 -13.31 7.04
N ASN A 94 -18.94 -12.04 6.77
CA ASN A 94 -20.01 -11.67 5.85
C ASN A 94 -19.76 -12.11 4.41
N GLN A 95 -18.48 -12.23 4.01
CA GLN A 95 -18.06 -12.73 2.70
C GLN A 95 -17.95 -14.27 2.65
N GLY A 96 -18.12 -14.96 3.79
CA GLY A 96 -17.96 -16.41 3.86
C GLY A 96 -16.51 -16.89 3.72
N TRP A 97 -15.53 -16.06 4.10
CA TRP A 97 -14.10 -16.40 4.06
C TRP A 97 -13.70 -17.30 5.24
N ASN A 98 -14.31 -18.46 5.29
CA ASN A 98 -14.18 -19.44 6.39
C ASN A 98 -13.09 -20.50 6.16
N SER A 99 -12.17 -20.24 5.25
CA SER A 99 -10.89 -20.93 5.08
C SER A 99 -9.86 -20.00 4.48
N PRO A 100 -8.56 -20.24 4.67
CA PRO A 100 -7.50 -19.48 4.01
C PRO A 100 -7.69 -19.43 2.49
N TYR A 101 -8.04 -20.55 1.88
CA TYR A 101 -8.30 -20.65 0.44
C TYR A 101 -9.38 -19.66 -0.01
N LYS A 102 -10.55 -19.70 0.61
CA LYS A 102 -11.66 -18.80 0.27
C LYS A 102 -11.30 -17.33 0.51
N ALA A 103 -10.54 -17.05 1.55
CA ALA A 103 -10.12 -15.68 1.85
C ALA A 103 -9.10 -15.14 0.85
N VAL A 104 -8.17 -15.98 0.36
CA VAL A 104 -7.24 -15.59 -0.72
C VAL A 104 -7.99 -15.33 -2.03
N VAL A 105 -8.84 -16.26 -2.45
CA VAL A 105 -9.60 -16.14 -3.69
C VAL A 105 -10.63 -15.00 -3.62
N GLY A 106 -11.35 -14.88 -2.51
CA GLY A 106 -12.34 -13.83 -2.30
C GLY A 106 -11.74 -12.41 -2.22
N GLY A 107 -10.58 -12.28 -1.59
CA GLY A 107 -9.87 -11.01 -1.57
C GLY A 107 -9.34 -10.59 -2.95
N ALA A 108 -8.89 -11.53 -3.77
CA ALA A 108 -8.53 -11.28 -5.17
C ALA A 108 -9.75 -10.85 -6.00
N SER A 109 -10.92 -11.44 -5.76
CA SER A 109 -12.19 -11.00 -6.35
C SER A 109 -12.48 -9.54 -6.01
N PHE A 110 -12.33 -9.16 -4.74
CA PHE A 110 -12.52 -7.79 -4.30
C PHE A 110 -11.56 -6.82 -5.03
N LEU A 111 -10.28 -7.17 -5.11
CA LEU A 111 -9.27 -6.34 -5.81
C LEU A 111 -9.61 -6.19 -7.30
N SER A 112 -10.01 -7.29 -7.95
CA SER A 112 -10.40 -7.26 -9.36
C SER A 112 -11.58 -6.33 -9.59
N ASN A 113 -12.67 -6.54 -8.87
CA ASN A 113 -13.93 -5.85 -9.12
C ASN A 113 -13.87 -4.36 -8.71
N ASN A 114 -13.18 -4.04 -7.62
CA ASN A 114 -13.17 -2.68 -7.10
C ASN A 114 -12.01 -1.83 -7.62
N TYR A 115 -10.93 -2.43 -8.11
CA TYR A 115 -9.74 -1.67 -8.52
C TYR A 115 -9.29 -1.98 -9.95
N VAL A 116 -9.00 -3.25 -10.27
CA VAL A 116 -8.41 -3.59 -11.56
C VAL A 116 -9.37 -3.34 -12.72
N ASN A 117 -10.62 -3.78 -12.58
CA ASN A 117 -11.65 -3.66 -13.62
C ASN A 117 -12.17 -2.22 -13.79
N VAL A 118 -11.98 -1.36 -12.79
CA VAL A 118 -12.31 0.07 -12.90
C VAL A 118 -11.13 0.91 -13.38
N GLY A 119 -10.02 0.27 -13.76
CA GLY A 119 -8.87 0.94 -14.37
C GLY A 119 -7.65 1.09 -13.47
N GLN A 120 -7.77 0.92 -12.15
CA GLN A 120 -6.66 1.01 -11.20
C GLN A 120 -5.80 -0.26 -11.21
N LYS A 121 -5.14 -0.54 -12.34
CA LYS A 121 -4.47 -1.81 -12.64
C LYS A 121 -3.11 -2.00 -11.98
N THR A 122 -2.56 -0.97 -11.35
CA THR A 122 -1.25 -1.02 -10.69
C THR A 122 -1.34 -0.55 -9.25
N GLU A 123 -0.37 -0.91 -8.43
CA GLU A 123 -0.27 -0.45 -7.04
C GLU A 123 -0.23 1.08 -6.96
N TYR A 124 0.43 1.71 -7.92
CA TYR A 124 0.48 3.17 -8.04
C TYR A 124 -0.92 3.76 -8.25
N LEU A 125 -1.67 3.25 -9.23
CA LEU A 125 -3.02 3.72 -9.51
C LEU A 125 -4.01 3.41 -8.38
N GLN A 126 -3.84 2.28 -7.69
CA GLN A 126 -4.64 1.92 -6.51
C GLN A 126 -4.36 2.84 -5.32
N LYS A 127 -3.15 3.37 -5.21
CA LYS A 127 -2.80 4.34 -4.16
C LYS A 127 -3.27 5.74 -4.51
N TRP A 128 -2.97 6.21 -5.72
CA TRP A 128 -3.13 7.62 -6.04
C TRP A 128 -4.46 7.95 -6.69
N ASP A 129 -5.16 6.91 -7.19
CA ASP A 129 -6.48 7.03 -7.82
C ASP A 129 -6.54 8.21 -8.82
N LEU A 130 -5.69 8.10 -9.85
CA LEU A 130 -5.59 9.13 -10.89
C LEU A 130 -6.49 8.85 -12.10
N ILE A 131 -7.47 7.96 -11.94
CA ILE A 131 -8.37 7.49 -12.99
C ILE A 131 -9.81 7.81 -12.57
N GLY A 132 -10.54 8.43 -13.47
CA GLY A 132 -11.97 8.67 -13.27
C GLY A 132 -12.32 10.13 -13.02
N PRO A 133 -13.59 10.42 -12.74
CA PRO A 133 -14.09 11.78 -12.59
C PRO A 133 -13.65 12.45 -11.28
N SER A 134 -13.31 11.66 -10.26
CA SER A 134 -12.88 12.14 -8.94
C SER A 134 -11.52 11.53 -8.64
N TYR A 135 -10.50 12.37 -8.53
CA TYR A 135 -9.15 11.92 -8.20
C TYR A 135 -9.00 11.74 -6.69
N ALA A 136 -8.21 10.73 -6.30
CA ALA A 136 -7.86 10.43 -4.91
C ALA A 136 -9.03 10.00 -3.99
N ASP A 137 -10.20 9.70 -4.52
CA ASP A 137 -11.38 9.31 -3.74
C ASP A 137 -11.43 7.80 -3.47
N HIS A 138 -10.87 6.99 -4.37
CA HIS A 138 -10.95 5.54 -4.32
C HIS A 138 -9.55 4.91 -4.13
N GLN A 139 -8.95 5.16 -2.96
CA GLN A 139 -7.63 4.67 -2.62
C GLN A 139 -7.71 3.34 -1.84
N TYR A 140 -6.93 2.34 -2.27
CA TYR A 140 -6.82 1.08 -1.54
C TYR A 140 -6.02 1.23 -0.24
N MET A 141 -4.89 1.93 -0.29
CA MET A 141 -3.91 2.00 0.79
C MET A 141 -3.70 3.44 1.26
N GLN A 142 -3.55 3.62 2.59
CA GLN A 142 -3.31 4.94 3.19
C GLN A 142 -1.81 5.31 3.20
N ASN A 143 -0.93 4.33 3.43
CA ASN A 143 0.50 4.57 3.52
C ASN A 143 1.08 4.99 2.16
N ILE A 144 1.77 6.13 2.13
CA ILE A 144 2.41 6.69 0.93
C ILE A 144 3.47 5.76 0.34
N GLN A 145 4.17 5.02 1.18
CA GLN A 145 5.26 4.12 0.75
C GLN A 145 4.77 2.72 0.35
N ALA A 146 3.50 2.39 0.61
CA ALA A 146 2.99 1.04 0.34
C ALA A 146 3.12 0.62 -1.13
N PRO A 147 2.84 1.46 -2.15
CA PRO A 147 3.02 1.08 -3.56
C PRO A 147 4.48 0.72 -3.88
N TYR A 148 5.43 1.51 -3.41
CA TYR A 148 6.86 1.25 -3.60
C TYR A 148 7.27 -0.07 -2.91
N SER A 149 6.91 -0.22 -1.65
CA SER A 149 7.24 -1.41 -0.86
C SER A 149 6.63 -2.69 -1.47
N GLN A 150 5.40 -2.63 -1.94
CA GLN A 150 4.74 -3.76 -2.59
C GLN A 150 5.36 -4.08 -3.96
N SER A 151 5.58 -3.06 -4.78
CA SER A 151 6.22 -3.24 -6.10
C SER A 151 7.61 -3.87 -5.98
N TYR A 152 8.37 -3.48 -4.96
CA TYR A 152 9.67 -4.09 -4.67
C TYR A 152 9.55 -5.58 -4.28
N LYS A 153 8.54 -5.95 -3.51
CA LYS A 153 8.25 -7.38 -3.21
C LYS A 153 7.86 -8.15 -4.46
N THR A 154 7.04 -7.54 -5.31
CA THR A 154 6.65 -8.14 -6.60
C THR A 154 7.88 -8.35 -7.50
N TYR A 155 8.74 -7.35 -7.62
CA TYR A 155 10.00 -7.44 -8.36
C TYR A 155 10.88 -8.59 -7.83
N ASN A 156 11.08 -8.67 -6.53
CA ASN A 156 11.88 -9.74 -5.92
C ASN A 156 11.24 -11.12 -6.15
N GLY A 157 9.93 -11.22 -6.17
CA GLY A 157 9.20 -12.44 -6.52
C GLY A 157 9.55 -12.92 -7.93
N TYR A 158 9.48 -12.03 -8.92
CA TYR A 158 9.87 -12.34 -10.30
C TYR A 158 11.37 -12.66 -10.43
N ASN A 159 12.23 -11.92 -9.73
CA ASN A 159 13.66 -12.14 -9.73
C ASN A 159 14.05 -13.52 -9.16
N SER A 160 13.45 -13.90 -8.03
CA SER A 160 13.70 -15.18 -7.36
C SER A 160 13.27 -16.40 -8.17
N THR A 161 12.47 -16.20 -9.20
CA THR A 161 11.96 -17.24 -10.11
C THR A 161 12.55 -17.17 -11.51
N ASN A 162 13.55 -16.30 -11.74
CA ASN A 162 14.18 -16.04 -13.05
C ASN A 162 13.21 -15.59 -14.15
N LEU A 163 12.13 -14.89 -13.77
CA LEU A 163 11.10 -14.44 -14.69
C LEU A 163 11.26 -12.98 -15.14
N LEU A 164 12.31 -12.27 -14.71
CA LEU A 164 12.52 -10.86 -15.08
C LEU A 164 12.72 -10.67 -16.60
N ASN A 165 13.14 -11.71 -17.33
CA ASN A 165 13.30 -11.69 -18.78
C ASN A 165 12.03 -12.12 -19.55
N SER A 166 10.92 -12.37 -18.84
CA SER A 166 9.64 -12.69 -19.48
C SER A 166 9.01 -11.43 -20.07
N SER A 167 8.06 -11.62 -20.97
CA SER A 167 7.28 -10.50 -21.51
C SER A 167 6.33 -9.97 -20.45
N PHE A 168 6.36 -8.66 -20.22
CA PHE A 168 5.46 -7.96 -19.31
C PHE A 168 4.65 -6.89 -20.06
N ALA A 169 3.43 -6.65 -19.61
CA ALA A 169 2.67 -5.46 -19.95
C ALA A 169 2.74 -4.46 -18.78
N PHE A 170 3.24 -3.26 -19.05
CA PHE A 170 3.35 -2.20 -18.07
C PHE A 170 2.30 -1.12 -18.33
N TYR A 171 1.67 -0.63 -17.27
CA TYR A 171 0.82 0.55 -17.27
C TYR A 171 1.58 1.69 -16.59
N ILE A 172 2.07 2.63 -17.38
CA ILE A 172 2.89 3.74 -16.90
C ILE A 172 2.08 5.02 -17.04
N PRO A 173 1.67 5.67 -15.94
CA PRO A 173 1.00 6.96 -15.99
C PRO A 173 1.92 8.02 -16.59
N ILE A 174 1.40 8.77 -17.56
CA ILE A 174 2.10 9.92 -18.15
C ILE A 174 1.28 11.16 -17.81
N PHE A 175 1.92 12.12 -17.15
CA PHE A 175 1.31 13.36 -16.75
C PHE A 175 1.60 14.46 -17.77
N ASN A 176 0.63 15.36 -17.95
CA ASN A 176 0.88 16.57 -18.72
C ASN A 176 2.02 17.38 -18.06
N ASN A 177 2.89 17.96 -18.88
CA ASN A 177 4.03 18.76 -18.43
C ASN A 177 5.06 17.97 -17.57
N MET A 178 5.18 16.66 -17.78
CA MET A 178 6.29 15.92 -17.18
C MET A 178 7.62 16.49 -17.68
N PRO A 179 8.63 16.64 -16.81
CA PRO A 179 9.96 17.04 -17.24
C PRO A 179 10.60 15.96 -18.13
N ASP A 180 11.41 16.37 -19.09
CA ASP A 180 12.14 15.46 -20.00
C ASP A 180 13.04 14.46 -19.26
N LYS A 181 13.51 14.85 -18.09
CA LYS A 181 14.28 14.00 -17.18
C LYS A 181 13.69 14.05 -15.77
N VAL A 182 13.32 12.88 -15.26
CA VAL A 182 13.03 12.74 -13.84
C VAL A 182 14.36 12.59 -13.11
N VAL A 183 14.73 13.60 -12.33
CA VAL A 183 15.88 13.55 -11.45
C VAL A 183 15.37 13.13 -10.07
N PHE A 184 15.77 11.93 -9.63
CA PHE A 184 15.53 11.56 -8.25
C PHE A 184 16.36 12.49 -7.36
N PRO A 185 15.78 13.05 -6.27
CA PRO A 185 16.57 13.79 -5.33
C PRO A 185 17.72 12.90 -4.83
N ASN A 186 18.95 13.40 -4.93
CA ASN A 186 20.10 12.74 -4.33
C ASN A 186 19.84 12.58 -2.83
N THR A 187 20.50 11.62 -2.22
CA THR A 187 20.39 11.30 -0.79
C THR A 187 20.12 12.54 0.08
N GLY A 188 18.90 12.64 0.58
CA GLY A 188 18.45 13.77 1.39
C GLY A 188 16.98 13.63 1.76
N ASN A 189 16.53 14.46 2.67
CA ASN A 189 15.14 14.54 3.02
C ASN A 189 14.36 15.18 1.83
N PRO A 190 13.42 14.49 1.16
CA PRO A 190 12.65 15.05 0.06
C PRO A 190 11.63 16.11 0.52
N ASN A 191 11.56 16.39 1.82
CA ASN A 191 10.70 17.43 2.36
C ASN A 191 11.20 18.79 1.89
N ASN A 192 10.37 19.48 1.12
CA ASN A 192 10.63 20.84 0.62
C ASN A 192 9.87 21.92 1.42
N TYR A 193 9.26 21.55 2.52
CA TYR A 193 8.59 22.49 3.41
C TYR A 193 9.57 22.94 4.50
N LEU A 194 9.58 24.24 4.76
CA LEU A 194 10.28 24.77 5.93
C LEU A 194 9.53 24.37 7.21
N SER A 195 10.25 23.86 8.18
CA SER A 195 9.72 23.63 9.51
C SER A 195 9.74 24.88 10.37
N SER A 196 10.66 25.80 10.06
CA SER A 196 10.68 27.13 10.66
C SER A 196 11.41 28.15 9.77
N LEU A 197 11.04 29.40 9.89
CA LEU A 197 11.72 30.52 9.32
C LEU A 197 11.84 31.64 10.39
N THR A 198 13.04 32.10 10.63
CA THR A 198 13.29 33.22 11.54
C THR A 198 14.07 34.32 10.84
N VAL A 199 13.77 35.58 11.17
CA VAL A 199 14.54 36.72 10.76
C VAL A 199 14.91 37.51 12.01
N ASN A 200 16.21 37.75 12.20
CA ASN A 200 16.75 38.37 13.41
C ASN A 200 16.20 37.74 14.70
N LYS A 201 16.09 36.36 14.73
CA LYS A 201 15.51 35.58 15.82
C LYS A 201 13.99 35.74 15.99
N THR A 202 13.33 36.59 15.20
CA THR A 202 11.86 36.64 15.19
C THR A 202 11.30 35.55 14.30
N ARG A 203 10.49 34.66 14.87
CA ARG A 203 9.89 33.54 14.16
C ARG A 203 8.67 34.01 13.38
N LEU A 204 8.65 33.70 12.08
CA LEU A 204 7.58 34.13 11.17
C LEU A 204 6.39 33.19 11.12
N PHE A 205 6.60 31.89 11.44
CA PHE A 205 5.52 30.90 11.59
C PHE A 205 5.90 29.82 12.59
N SER A 206 4.90 29.16 13.17
CA SER A 206 5.09 28.14 14.23
C SER A 206 4.81 26.70 13.79
N SER A 207 4.29 26.50 12.59
CA SER A 207 3.92 25.19 12.01
C SER A 207 4.24 25.19 10.54
N PRO A 208 4.45 24.04 9.91
CA PRO A 208 4.56 23.97 8.45
C PRO A 208 3.38 24.68 7.79
N THR A 209 3.67 25.53 6.82
CA THR A 209 2.69 26.31 6.07
C THR A 209 2.96 26.18 4.58
N ASN A 210 1.91 26.31 3.78
CA ASN A 210 2.00 26.42 2.32
C ASN A 210 2.24 27.87 1.86
N ASP A 211 2.34 28.83 2.77
CA ASP A 211 2.65 30.20 2.43
C ASP A 211 4.07 30.28 1.88
N THR A 212 4.22 31.02 0.80
CA THR A 212 5.51 31.21 0.13
C THR A 212 6.07 32.61 0.29
N ASN A 213 5.28 33.52 0.86
CA ASN A 213 5.64 34.92 1.05
C ASN A 213 5.46 35.29 2.52
N PHE A 214 6.53 35.83 3.08
CA PHE A 214 6.56 36.30 4.47
C PHE A 214 7.10 37.75 4.46
N SER A 215 6.62 38.56 5.38
CA SER A 215 7.09 39.93 5.57
C SER A 215 7.38 40.17 7.05
N ILE A 216 8.38 41.03 7.29
CA ILE A 216 8.75 41.47 8.62
C ILE A 216 9.13 42.95 8.51
N GLU A 217 8.73 43.75 9.46
CA GLU A 217 9.17 45.16 9.60
C GLU A 217 10.42 45.18 10.47
N VAL A 218 11.40 45.97 10.05
CA VAL A 218 12.63 46.23 10.78
C VAL A 218 12.81 47.73 10.94
N GLU A 219 13.54 48.15 11.97
CA GLU A 219 13.85 49.56 12.18
C GLU A 219 14.67 50.15 11.01
N SER A 220 14.53 51.44 10.76
CA SER A 220 15.10 52.13 9.58
C SER A 220 16.63 52.18 9.55
N ASP A 221 17.30 51.93 10.67
CA ASP A 221 18.74 51.92 10.83
C ASP A 221 19.35 50.51 10.67
N VAL A 222 18.51 49.48 10.48
CA VAL A 222 18.98 48.11 10.27
C VAL A 222 19.55 47.96 8.86
N SER A 223 20.86 47.73 8.77
CA SER A 223 21.58 47.58 7.50
C SER A 223 21.65 46.14 6.99
N SER A 224 21.37 45.16 7.82
CA SER A 224 21.36 43.73 7.47
C SER A 224 20.47 42.93 8.39
N VAL A 225 19.95 41.81 7.88
CA VAL A 225 19.16 40.85 8.65
C VAL A 225 19.75 39.46 8.54
N THR A 226 19.63 38.67 9.58
CA THR A 226 20.00 37.24 9.58
C THR A 226 18.72 36.46 9.32
N VAL A 227 18.77 35.55 8.32
CA VAL A 227 17.67 34.65 7.99
C VAL A 227 18.12 33.21 8.30
N ASP A 228 17.39 32.52 9.16
CA ASP A 228 17.59 31.10 9.45
C ASP A 228 16.35 30.32 9.02
N ALA A 229 16.57 29.26 8.24
CA ALA A 229 15.53 28.40 7.69
C ALA A 229 15.86 26.93 7.98
N THR A 230 14.87 26.15 8.45
CA THR A 230 15.04 24.72 8.77
C THR A 230 13.86 23.90 8.25
#